data_54d861a0cecabddf38b1640df8040643
#
_entry.id   54d861a0cecabddf38b1640df8040643
#
_cell.length_a   1.000
_cell.length_b   1.000
_cell.length_c   1.000
_cell.angle_alpha   90.00
_cell.angle_beta   90.00
_cell.angle_gamma   90.00
#
_symmetry.space_group_name_H-M   'P 1'
#
loop_
_entity.id
_entity.type
_entity.pdbx_description
1 polymer ?
#
loop_
_entity_poly.entity_id
_entity_poly.type
_entity_poly.pdbx_seq_one_letter_code
_entity_poly.pdbx_strand_id
1 'polypeptide(L)'
;MSKKKTDYGKDKYDNAAKIVFQERPMDVIQFATGYTSPTIEPLKTSLEIRKRREVDTLAKIRIPSERNPKKLVYVIAHVEFQTEPVTIMPYRMAEYKARLLRVYRIPVISTVIYLREKIGIKKDTGIFEQRYPQRFLAEYNVIRLWEMNGEEALETCTPGSLPFIPLMNPVIEKNGYRNVCLLLKK
;
A
#
# COMPACT_ATOMS: atom_id res chain seq x y z
N MET A 1 -25.46 30.40 -0.38
CA MET A 1 -25.02 29.42 0.68
C MET A 1 -24.70 28.11 0.02
N SER A 2 -23.41 27.85 -0.23
CA SER A 2 -22.93 26.62 -0.87
C SER A 2 -22.83 25.50 0.18
N LYS A 3 -23.61 24.44 0.02
CA LYS A 3 -23.55 23.24 0.89
C LYS A 3 -22.21 22.55 0.64
N LYS A 4 -21.28 22.58 1.62
CA LYS A 4 -20.13 21.67 1.67
C LYS A 4 -20.66 20.24 1.62
N LYS A 5 -20.48 19.53 0.50
CA LYS A 5 -20.59 18.07 0.47
C LYS A 5 -19.50 17.52 1.41
N THR A 6 -19.89 17.09 2.58
CA THR A 6 -19.03 16.31 3.48
C THR A 6 -18.71 14.97 2.80
N ASP A 7 -17.46 14.76 2.51
CA ASP A 7 -16.90 13.55 1.82
C ASP A 7 -16.84 12.37 2.82
N TYR A 8 -18.00 11.99 3.36
CA TYR A 8 -18.15 10.96 4.40
C TYR A 8 -17.72 9.55 3.98
N GLY A 9 -17.49 9.31 2.69
CA GLY A 9 -17.09 7.99 2.18
C GLY A 9 -15.59 7.76 2.13
N LYS A 10 -14.80 8.81 1.95
CA LYS A 10 -13.36 8.74 1.69
C LYS A 10 -12.58 8.37 2.95
N ASP A 11 -12.95 8.95 4.09
CA ASP A 11 -12.27 8.69 5.37
C ASP A 11 -12.53 7.28 5.92
N LYS A 12 -13.66 6.65 5.55
CA LYS A 12 -14.03 5.32 6.06
C LYS A 12 -13.10 4.22 5.55
N TYR A 13 -12.75 4.23 4.27
CA TYR A 13 -11.86 3.21 3.69
C TYR A 13 -10.43 3.38 4.20
N ASP A 14 -9.96 4.62 4.29
CA ASP A 14 -8.64 4.93 4.80
C ASP A 14 -8.50 4.48 6.27
N ASN A 15 -9.49 4.79 7.10
CA ASN A 15 -9.52 4.36 8.50
C ASN A 15 -9.62 2.84 8.63
N ALA A 16 -10.44 2.17 7.82
CA ALA A 16 -10.53 0.71 7.84
C ALA A 16 -9.19 0.06 7.46
N ALA A 17 -8.51 0.57 6.43
CA ALA A 17 -7.20 0.08 6.01
C ALA A 17 -6.14 0.26 7.12
N LYS A 18 -6.16 1.39 7.83
CA LYS A 18 -5.27 1.64 8.97
C LYS A 18 -5.53 0.68 10.13
N ILE A 19 -6.80 0.39 10.44
CA ILE A 19 -7.17 -0.59 11.48
C ILE A 19 -6.64 -1.98 11.11
N VAL A 20 -6.86 -2.43 9.86
CA VAL A 20 -6.34 -3.72 9.38
C VAL A 20 -4.82 -3.80 9.55
N PHE A 21 -4.10 -2.73 9.24
CA PHE A 21 -2.65 -2.71 9.44
C PHE A 21 -2.27 -2.79 10.92
N GLN A 22 -2.96 -2.09 11.80
CA GLN A 22 -2.69 -2.14 13.25
C GLN A 22 -2.89 -3.54 13.82
N GLU A 23 -3.95 -4.22 13.41
CA GLU A 23 -4.29 -5.57 13.89
C GLU A 23 -3.44 -6.68 13.23
N ARG A 24 -3.10 -6.50 11.94
CA ARG A 24 -2.44 -7.51 11.11
C ARG A 24 -1.32 -6.92 10.24
N PRO A 25 -0.29 -6.31 10.85
CA PRO A 25 0.74 -5.58 10.11
C PRO A 25 1.52 -6.48 9.14
N MET A 26 1.80 -7.75 9.53
CA MET A 26 2.49 -8.69 8.64
C MET A 26 1.72 -8.99 7.37
N ASP A 27 0.42 -9.22 7.50
CA ASP A 27 -0.42 -9.59 6.38
C ASP A 27 -0.50 -8.47 5.35
N VAL A 28 -0.64 -7.22 5.83
CA VAL A 28 -0.64 -6.04 4.95
C VAL A 28 0.72 -5.83 4.29
N ILE A 29 1.82 -6.02 5.05
CA ILE A 29 3.17 -5.89 4.50
C ILE A 29 3.43 -6.99 3.47
N GLN A 30 3.07 -8.24 3.76
CA GLN A 30 3.20 -9.34 2.82
C GLN A 30 2.39 -9.07 1.54
N PHE A 31 1.13 -8.67 1.67
CA PHE A 31 0.28 -8.30 0.55
C PHE A 31 0.90 -7.17 -0.31
N ALA A 32 1.41 -6.13 0.35
CA ALA A 32 1.92 -4.94 -0.32
C ALA A 32 3.33 -5.12 -0.91
N THR A 33 4.16 -5.97 -0.32
CA THR A 33 5.58 -6.10 -0.69
C THR A 33 5.93 -7.46 -1.30
N GLY A 34 5.08 -8.47 -1.12
CA GLY A 34 5.35 -9.86 -1.50
C GLY A 34 6.34 -10.58 -0.57
N TYR A 35 6.83 -9.91 0.48
CA TYR A 35 7.79 -10.49 1.43
C TYR A 35 7.12 -10.87 2.74
N THR A 36 7.49 -12.05 3.26
CA THR A 36 7.19 -12.45 4.64
C THR A 36 8.41 -12.18 5.54
N SER A 37 8.17 -11.76 6.77
CA SER A 37 9.23 -11.59 7.76
C SER A 37 8.86 -12.33 9.04
N PRO A 38 9.80 -13.06 9.67
CA PRO A 38 9.51 -13.72 10.94
C PRO A 38 9.32 -12.73 12.11
N THR A 39 9.75 -11.49 11.91
CA THR A 39 9.65 -10.43 12.92
C THR A 39 9.28 -9.12 12.27
N ILE A 40 8.37 -8.37 12.93
CA ILE A 40 8.05 -6.98 12.61
C ILE A 40 8.48 -6.10 13.77
N GLU A 41 9.12 -4.99 13.45
CA GLU A 41 9.37 -3.88 14.35
C GLU A 41 8.56 -2.67 13.86
N PRO A 42 7.43 -2.33 14.50
CA PRO A 42 6.66 -1.13 14.15
C PRO A 42 7.52 0.13 14.31
N LEU A 43 7.40 1.06 13.38
CA LEU A 43 8.15 2.29 13.38
C LEU A 43 7.21 3.49 13.55
N LYS A 44 7.75 4.59 14.11
CA LYS A 44 7.00 5.85 14.18
C LYS A 44 6.69 6.36 12.78
N THR A 45 5.42 6.66 12.52
CA THR A 45 4.91 7.09 11.22
C THR A 45 5.05 8.60 11.01
N SER A 46 5.27 9.39 12.06
CA SER A 46 5.44 10.83 11.95
C SER A 46 6.82 11.19 11.37
N LEU A 47 6.81 11.83 10.22
CA LEU A 47 8.00 12.42 9.61
C LEU A 47 8.00 13.92 9.91
N GLU A 48 8.91 14.35 10.79
CA GLU A 48 9.05 15.78 11.14
C GLU A 48 9.53 16.60 9.95
N ILE A 49 8.62 17.31 9.31
CA ILE A 49 8.90 18.47 8.47
C ILE A 49 7.78 19.48 8.69
N ARG A 50 8.04 20.77 8.49
CA ARG A 50 7.18 21.95 8.75
C ARG A 50 5.66 21.81 8.53
N LYS A 51 5.19 20.73 7.89
CA LYS A 51 3.84 20.16 8.01
C LYS A 51 4.00 18.71 8.47
N ARG A 52 3.46 18.38 9.64
CA ARG A 52 3.32 17.01 10.12
C ARG A 52 2.61 16.20 9.03
N ARG A 53 3.37 15.42 8.28
CA ARG A 53 2.81 14.42 7.36
C ARG A 53 3.11 13.07 8.00
N GLU A 54 2.07 12.40 8.36
CA GLU A 54 2.14 11.01 8.81
C GLU A 54 2.10 10.12 7.57
N VAL A 55 2.92 9.09 7.55
CA VAL A 55 2.81 8.00 6.59
C VAL A 55 1.80 6.99 7.14
N ASP A 56 1.02 6.36 6.27
CA ASP A 56 -0.05 5.49 6.73
C ASP A 56 0.51 4.26 7.44
N THR A 57 1.61 3.71 6.93
CA THR A 57 2.15 2.46 7.43
C THR A 57 3.66 2.40 7.28
N LEU A 58 4.35 2.02 8.35
CA LEU A 58 5.80 1.90 8.36
C LEU A 58 6.25 0.75 9.25
N ALA A 59 7.07 -0.16 8.70
CA ALA A 59 7.65 -1.26 9.47
C ALA A 59 9.08 -1.56 9.02
N LYS A 60 9.88 -2.10 9.92
CA LYS A 60 11.18 -2.67 9.62
C LYS A 60 11.03 -4.18 9.53
N ILE A 61 11.36 -4.74 8.37
CA ILE A 61 11.22 -6.16 8.07
C ILE A 61 12.56 -6.75 7.63
N ARG A 62 12.63 -8.08 7.59
CA ARG A 62 13.79 -8.81 7.08
C ARG A 62 13.38 -9.56 5.83
N ILE A 63 14.15 -9.36 4.76
CA ILE A 63 13.93 -10.04 3.48
C ILE A 63 15.21 -10.74 3.02
N PRO A 64 15.11 -11.74 2.13
CA PRO A 64 16.29 -12.32 1.48
C PRO A 64 17.11 -11.24 0.76
N SER A 65 18.42 -11.29 0.91
CA SER A 65 19.33 -10.42 0.17
C SER A 65 19.36 -10.78 -1.31
N GLU A 66 19.34 -9.78 -2.18
CA GLU A 66 19.47 -9.96 -3.62
C GLU A 66 20.76 -10.73 -4.00
N ARG A 67 21.88 -10.41 -3.33
CA ARG A 67 23.19 -11.05 -3.60
C ARG A 67 23.31 -12.47 -3.02
N ASN A 68 22.59 -12.76 -1.95
CA ASN A 68 22.62 -14.06 -1.29
C ASN A 68 21.26 -14.34 -0.64
N PRO A 69 20.36 -15.09 -1.28
CA PRO A 69 19.01 -15.37 -0.77
C PRO A 69 18.97 -16.09 0.59
N LYS A 70 20.06 -16.77 0.99
CA LYS A 70 20.16 -17.38 2.33
C LYS A 70 20.42 -16.37 3.44
N LYS A 71 20.87 -15.16 3.10
CA LYS A 71 21.14 -14.08 4.05
C LYS A 71 19.95 -13.11 4.10
N LEU A 72 19.41 -12.88 5.29
CA LEU A 72 18.37 -11.86 5.50
C LEU A 72 18.99 -10.48 5.73
N VAL A 73 18.40 -9.47 5.12
CA VAL A 73 18.76 -8.06 5.30
C VAL A 73 17.58 -7.27 5.81
N TYR A 74 17.83 -6.23 6.60
CA TYR A 74 16.78 -5.31 7.04
C TYR A 74 16.42 -4.32 5.94
N VAL A 75 15.13 -4.09 5.78
CA VAL A 75 14.56 -3.04 4.92
C VAL A 75 13.42 -2.35 5.66
N ILE A 76 13.12 -1.12 5.25
CA ILE A 76 11.91 -0.41 5.67
C ILE A 76 10.81 -0.73 4.65
N ALA A 77 9.70 -1.29 5.11
CA ALA A 77 8.47 -1.39 4.35
C ALA A 77 7.61 -0.15 4.65
N HIS A 78 7.28 0.60 3.61
CA HIS A 78 6.43 1.79 3.64
C HIS A 78 5.23 1.55 2.74
N VAL A 79 4.01 1.68 3.27
CA VAL A 79 2.77 1.49 2.52
C VAL A 79 1.88 2.70 2.72
N GLU A 80 1.41 3.27 1.61
CA GLU A 80 0.41 4.34 1.55
C GLU A 80 -0.90 3.77 1.02
N PHE A 81 -2.01 4.08 1.69
CA PHE A 81 -3.34 3.79 1.21
C PHE A 81 -3.96 5.04 0.60
N GLN A 82 -4.45 4.91 -0.62
CA GLN A 82 -5.06 6.02 -1.33
C GLN A 82 -6.41 5.57 -1.93
N THR A 83 -7.47 6.27 -1.60
CA THR A 83 -8.81 5.91 -2.10
C THR A 83 -8.85 5.89 -3.63
N GLU A 84 -8.30 6.90 -4.28
CA GLU A 84 -8.27 7.06 -5.74
C GLU A 84 -6.92 7.59 -6.20
N PRO A 85 -6.47 7.29 -7.44
CA PRO A 85 -5.28 7.88 -8.01
C PRO A 85 -5.30 9.41 -7.99
N VAL A 86 -4.18 10.01 -7.66
CA VAL A 86 -3.98 11.47 -7.67
C VAL A 86 -2.65 11.81 -8.34
N THR A 87 -2.62 12.89 -9.12
CA THR A 87 -1.44 13.28 -9.91
C THR A 87 -0.21 13.64 -9.07
N ILE A 88 -0.41 14.00 -7.81
CA ILE A 88 0.67 14.34 -6.87
C ILE A 88 1.32 13.12 -6.22
N MET A 89 0.78 11.91 -6.42
CA MET A 89 1.27 10.72 -5.72
C MET A 89 2.75 10.39 -6.02
N PRO A 90 3.24 10.45 -7.26
CA PRO A 90 4.65 10.20 -7.54
C PRO A 90 5.59 11.12 -6.73
N TYR A 91 5.24 12.40 -6.59
CA TYR A 91 6.00 13.35 -5.77
C TYR A 91 5.98 13.00 -4.29
N ARG A 92 4.81 12.60 -3.76
CA ARG A 92 4.66 12.18 -2.36
C ARG A 92 5.50 10.94 -2.06
N MET A 93 5.44 9.93 -2.92
CA MET A 93 6.19 8.69 -2.75
C MET A 93 7.70 8.91 -2.84
N ALA A 94 8.16 9.76 -3.76
CA ALA A 94 9.56 10.16 -3.86
C ALA A 94 10.03 10.90 -2.59
N GLU A 95 9.24 11.85 -2.11
CA GLU A 95 9.52 12.61 -0.88
C GLU A 95 9.60 11.67 0.34
N TYR A 96 8.63 10.80 0.52
CA TYR A 96 8.60 9.86 1.64
C TYR A 96 9.79 8.90 1.60
N LYS A 97 10.06 8.30 0.44
CA LYS A 97 11.20 7.38 0.28
C LYS A 97 12.53 8.05 0.60
N ALA A 98 12.75 9.28 0.11
CA ALA A 98 13.97 10.03 0.40
C ALA A 98 14.13 10.35 1.90
N ARG A 99 13.04 10.71 2.59
CA ARG A 99 13.04 10.96 4.03
C ARG A 99 13.35 9.70 4.83
N LEU A 100 12.71 8.58 4.48
CA LEU A 100 12.92 7.30 5.13
C LEU A 100 14.36 6.81 4.98
N LEU A 101 14.92 6.91 3.78
CA LEU A 101 16.32 6.60 3.52
C LEU A 101 17.26 7.46 4.39
N ARG A 102 16.96 8.76 4.54
CA ARG A 102 17.75 9.66 5.38
C ARG A 102 17.71 9.28 6.86
N VAL A 103 16.51 8.92 7.36
CA VAL A 103 16.29 8.61 8.78
C VAL A 103 16.86 7.25 9.14
N TYR A 104 16.51 6.23 8.37
CA TYR A 104 16.81 4.83 8.76
C TYR A 104 18.12 4.30 8.20
N ARG A 105 18.68 4.91 7.12
CA ARG A 105 19.95 4.53 6.50
C ARG A 105 20.01 3.06 6.03
N ILE A 106 18.88 2.45 5.75
CA ILE A 106 18.74 1.11 5.18
C ILE A 106 17.78 1.16 3.98
N PRO A 107 17.77 0.14 3.09
CA PRO A 107 16.89 0.14 1.93
C PRO A 107 15.41 0.30 2.30
N VAL A 108 14.65 0.94 1.40
CA VAL A 108 13.22 1.22 1.57
C VAL A 108 12.44 0.62 0.40
N ILE A 109 11.46 -0.22 0.70
CA ILE A 109 10.43 -0.66 -0.23
C ILE A 109 9.20 0.22 0.04
N SER A 110 8.81 1.02 -0.95
CA SER A 110 7.62 1.87 -0.88
C SER A 110 6.53 1.31 -1.79
N THR A 111 5.30 1.26 -1.31
CA THR A 111 4.14 0.75 -2.04
C THR A 111 2.97 1.70 -1.84
N VAL A 112 2.26 2.06 -2.91
CA VAL A 112 0.94 2.70 -2.82
C VAL A 112 -0.13 1.68 -3.21
N ILE A 113 -1.19 1.60 -2.40
CA ILE A 113 -2.36 0.77 -2.65
C ILE A 113 -3.54 1.68 -2.96
N TYR A 114 -4.00 1.64 -4.21
CA TYR A 114 -5.21 2.33 -4.64
C TYR A 114 -6.43 1.45 -4.43
N LEU A 115 -7.44 2.00 -3.71
CA LEU A 115 -8.63 1.24 -3.33
C LEU A 115 -9.72 1.29 -4.42
N ARG A 116 -9.77 2.36 -5.23
CA ARG A 116 -10.77 2.57 -6.29
C ARG A 116 -10.14 3.15 -7.54
N GLU A 117 -10.69 2.78 -8.68
CA GLU A 117 -10.36 3.40 -9.94
C GLU A 117 -10.89 4.85 -10.00
N LYS A 118 -10.16 5.69 -10.74
CA LYS A 118 -10.61 7.03 -11.12
C LYS A 118 -10.38 7.24 -12.60
N ILE A 119 -11.47 7.40 -13.33
CA ILE A 119 -11.46 7.67 -14.76
C ILE A 119 -10.88 9.07 -15.03
N GLY A 120 -10.11 9.21 -16.11
CA GLY A 120 -9.57 10.51 -16.56
C GLY A 120 -8.26 10.94 -15.89
N ILE A 121 -7.69 10.15 -14.98
CA ILE A 121 -6.35 10.39 -14.43
C ILE A 121 -5.33 9.48 -15.10
N LYS A 122 -4.18 10.06 -15.47
CA LYS A 122 -3.04 9.28 -15.98
C LYS A 122 -2.66 8.18 -14.99
N LYS A 123 -2.49 6.96 -15.51
CA LYS A 123 -2.09 5.79 -14.73
C LYS A 123 -0.75 6.04 -14.03
N ASP A 124 -0.72 5.86 -12.72
CA ASP A 124 0.50 5.90 -11.93
C ASP A 124 1.38 4.71 -12.30
N THR A 125 2.60 4.97 -12.75
CA THR A 125 3.56 3.96 -13.22
C THR A 125 4.48 3.44 -12.12
N GLY A 126 4.39 3.96 -10.90
CA GLY A 126 5.33 3.63 -9.83
C GLY A 126 6.69 4.30 -9.97
N ILE A 127 6.78 5.32 -10.83
CA ILE A 127 8.03 6.02 -11.10
C ILE A 127 7.82 7.52 -10.96
N PHE A 128 8.66 8.15 -10.14
CA PHE A 128 8.88 9.57 -10.17
C PHE A 128 10.24 9.84 -10.82
N GLU A 129 10.28 10.56 -11.91
CA GLU A 129 11.52 10.95 -12.58
C GLU A 129 11.52 12.47 -12.87
N GLN A 130 12.56 13.13 -12.39
CA GLN A 130 12.97 14.47 -12.81
C GLN A 130 14.27 14.33 -13.61
N ARG A 131 14.27 14.79 -14.85
CA ARG A 131 15.45 14.65 -15.74
C ARG A 131 16.33 15.88 -15.77
N TYR A 132 15.76 17.05 -15.56
CA TYR A 132 16.45 18.33 -15.67
C TYR A 132 16.21 19.21 -14.44
N PRO A 133 17.20 19.99 -13.97
CA PRO A 133 18.59 20.09 -14.45
C PRO A 133 19.48 18.91 -14.03
N GLN A 134 19.08 18.15 -13.03
CA GLN A 134 19.74 16.95 -12.55
C GLN A 134 18.74 15.80 -12.47
N ARG A 135 19.22 14.59 -12.77
CA ARG A 135 18.36 13.41 -12.70
C ARG A 135 18.10 13.03 -11.25
N PHE A 136 16.82 12.90 -10.93
CA PHE A 136 16.35 12.27 -9.71
C PHE A 136 15.30 11.22 -10.10
N LEU A 137 15.52 9.98 -9.67
CA LEU A 137 14.64 8.85 -9.93
C LEU A 137 14.21 8.22 -8.61
N ALA A 138 12.93 8.04 -8.41
CA ALA A 138 12.37 7.27 -7.31
C ALA A 138 11.35 6.27 -7.85
N GLU A 139 11.57 4.99 -7.54
CA GLU A 139 10.69 3.89 -7.90
C GLU A 139 9.93 3.42 -6.65
N TYR A 140 8.68 2.99 -6.86
CA TYR A 140 7.83 2.42 -5.82
C TYR A 140 6.82 1.45 -6.46
N ASN A 141 6.29 0.54 -5.66
CA ASN A 141 5.27 -0.39 -6.11
C ASN A 141 3.91 0.29 -6.16
N VAL A 142 3.10 -0.11 -7.14
CA VAL A 142 1.71 0.35 -7.29
C VAL A 142 0.80 -0.87 -7.33
N ILE A 143 -0.09 -0.96 -6.35
CA ILE A 143 -1.15 -1.96 -6.31
C ILE A 143 -2.47 -1.24 -6.59
N ARG A 144 -3.23 -1.76 -7.56
CA ARG A 144 -4.58 -1.31 -7.90
C ARG A 144 -5.53 -2.46 -7.62
N LEU A 145 -6.34 -2.34 -6.58
CA LEU A 145 -7.19 -3.45 -6.16
C LEU A 145 -8.15 -3.88 -7.27
N TRP A 146 -8.69 -2.96 -8.05
CA TRP A 146 -9.59 -3.27 -9.16
C TRP A 146 -8.92 -3.98 -10.36
N GLU A 147 -7.58 -4.05 -10.42
CA GLU A 147 -6.83 -4.82 -11.43
C GLU A 147 -6.47 -6.23 -10.93
N MET A 148 -6.67 -6.52 -9.64
CA MET A 148 -6.36 -7.82 -9.05
C MET A 148 -7.52 -8.79 -9.19
N ASN A 149 -7.20 -10.07 -9.37
CA ASN A 149 -8.19 -11.15 -9.40
C ASN A 149 -8.60 -11.52 -7.98
N GLY A 150 -9.87 -11.30 -7.61
CA GLY A 150 -10.37 -11.59 -6.27
C GLY A 150 -10.43 -13.09 -5.96
N GLU A 151 -10.59 -13.99 -6.95
CA GLU A 151 -10.57 -15.45 -6.74
C GLU A 151 -9.18 -15.94 -6.34
N GLU A 152 -8.16 -15.56 -7.11
CA GLU A 152 -6.77 -15.90 -6.79
C GLU A 152 -6.35 -15.29 -5.45
N ALA A 153 -6.82 -14.07 -5.16
CA ALA A 153 -6.55 -13.43 -3.89
C ALA A 153 -7.19 -14.19 -2.72
N LEU A 154 -8.37 -14.78 -2.88
CA LEU A 154 -9.02 -15.59 -1.85
C LEU A 154 -8.24 -16.87 -1.52
N GLU A 155 -7.63 -17.52 -2.53
CA GLU A 155 -6.85 -18.73 -2.33
C GLU A 155 -5.57 -18.52 -1.53
N THR A 156 -4.98 -17.32 -1.66
CA THR A 156 -3.69 -16.98 -1.08
C THR A 156 -3.77 -15.94 0.03
N CYS A 157 -4.99 -15.48 0.39
CA CYS A 157 -5.17 -14.38 1.32
C CYS A 157 -4.76 -14.75 2.76
N THR A 158 -4.23 -13.75 3.44
CA THR A 158 -4.06 -13.75 4.89
C THR A 158 -5.24 -13.02 5.55
N PRO A 159 -5.50 -13.21 6.85
CA PRO A 159 -6.56 -12.48 7.54
C PRO A 159 -6.51 -10.96 7.36
N GLY A 160 -5.30 -10.39 7.23
CA GLY A 160 -5.12 -8.94 7.02
C GLY A 160 -5.42 -8.46 5.59
N SER A 161 -5.37 -9.34 4.58
CA SER A 161 -5.70 -8.99 3.19
C SER A 161 -7.17 -9.20 2.83
N LEU A 162 -7.90 -10.01 3.63
CA LEU A 162 -9.33 -10.29 3.42
C LEU A 162 -10.22 -9.05 3.21
N PRO A 163 -10.09 -7.95 3.99
CA PRO A 163 -10.91 -6.77 3.81
C PRO A 163 -10.75 -6.06 2.46
N PHE A 164 -9.66 -6.32 1.74
CA PHE A 164 -9.39 -5.72 0.43
C PHE A 164 -10.01 -6.51 -0.74
N ILE A 165 -10.33 -7.79 -0.55
CA ILE A 165 -10.88 -8.66 -1.60
C ILE A 165 -12.16 -8.10 -2.23
N PRO A 166 -13.14 -7.55 -1.49
CA PRO A 166 -14.34 -6.94 -2.09
C PRO A 166 -14.07 -5.74 -3.00
N LEU A 167 -12.85 -5.17 -2.96
CA LEU A 167 -12.41 -4.05 -3.81
C LEU A 167 -11.65 -4.50 -5.06
N MET A 168 -11.39 -5.80 -5.18
CA MET A 168 -10.75 -6.41 -6.33
C MET A 168 -11.78 -6.70 -7.43
N ASN A 169 -11.32 -7.06 -8.63
CA ASN A 169 -12.23 -7.50 -9.69
C ASN A 169 -13.12 -8.62 -9.15
N PRO A 170 -14.44 -8.50 -9.33
CA PRO A 170 -15.36 -9.46 -8.74
C PRO A 170 -15.06 -10.85 -9.29
N VAL A 171 -15.16 -11.82 -8.41
CA VAL A 171 -15.32 -13.22 -8.72
C VAL A 171 -16.55 -13.33 -9.62
N ILE A 172 -16.35 -13.45 -10.94
CA ILE A 172 -17.43 -13.69 -11.88
C ILE A 172 -17.75 -15.18 -11.80
N GLU A 173 -18.65 -15.55 -10.91
CA GLU A 173 -19.26 -16.86 -11.03
C GLU A 173 -20.14 -16.91 -12.30
N LYS A 174 -20.02 -18.01 -13.02
CA LYS A 174 -20.92 -18.34 -14.16
C LYS A 174 -22.40 -18.37 -13.78
N ASN A 175 -22.78 -18.28 -12.51
CA ASN A 175 -24.13 -18.38 -11.95
C ASN A 175 -24.49 -17.33 -10.87
N GLY A 176 -23.93 -16.10 -10.95
CA GLY A 176 -24.32 -15.02 -10.04
C GLY A 176 -23.43 -14.89 -8.80
N TYR A 177 -23.49 -13.73 -8.20
CA TYR A 177 -22.66 -13.34 -7.06
C TYR A 177 -22.80 -14.30 -5.87
N ARG A 178 -21.77 -15.09 -5.54
CA ARG A 178 -21.67 -15.69 -4.20
C ARG A 178 -21.22 -14.65 -3.21
N ASN A 179 -21.96 -14.53 -2.11
CA ASN A 179 -21.58 -13.67 -1.00
C ASN A 179 -20.23 -14.12 -0.44
N VAL A 180 -19.20 -13.30 -0.60
CA VAL A 180 -17.87 -13.48 0.01
C VAL A 180 -17.97 -13.73 1.53
N CYS A 181 -19.04 -13.25 2.18
CA CYS A 181 -19.33 -13.48 3.60
C CYS A 181 -19.60 -14.95 3.98
N LEU A 182 -19.88 -15.86 3.03
CA LEU A 182 -20.15 -17.27 3.35
C LEU A 182 -18.86 -18.11 3.48
N LEU A 183 -17.73 -17.65 2.94
CA LEU A 183 -16.46 -18.35 3.02
C LEU A 183 -15.71 -18.13 4.36
N LEU A 184 -16.16 -17.16 5.16
CA LEU A 184 -15.56 -16.85 6.47
C LEU A 184 -16.11 -17.69 7.62
N LYS A 185 -16.96 -18.70 7.34
CA LYS A 185 -17.60 -19.57 8.35
C LYS A 185 -17.05 -21.00 8.41
N LYS A 186 -15.82 -21.21 7.96
CA LYS A 186 -15.12 -22.49 8.20
C LYS A 186 -13.88 -22.31 9.05
#